data_57dbc635ab387964f7a2c4233e7e8465
#
_entry.id   57dbc635ab387964f7a2c4233e7e8465
#
_cell.length_a   1.000
_cell.length_b   1.000
_cell.length_c   1.000
_cell.angle_alpha   90.00
_cell.angle_beta   90.00
_cell.angle_gamma   90.00
#
_symmetry.space_group_name_H-M   'P 1'
#
loop_
_entity.id
_entity.type
_entity.pdbx_description
1 polymer ?
#
loop_
_entity_poly.entity_id
_entity_poly.type
_entity_poly.pdbx_seq_one_letter_code
_entity_poly.pdbx_strand_id
1 'polypeptide(L)'
;ELSSSTLYNLSEASNGRFMRVAGGKGADVGWADCSMNFTSNTFYNISCDQEAFNSNVWNRQKNTVNLSKNIFYDSCKGEFNRRIVGGRTDNAKTCDNNCYWYKGGSGLEKEANGNYGDKSTSAYGVDPGFKDPANGDFTVRHSEVISHGSGDPRWLK
;
A
#
# COMPACT_ATOMS: atom_id res chain seq x y z
N GLU A 1 4.90 -7.83 9.70
CA GLU A 1 4.07 -6.68 10.03
C GLU A 1 4.88 -5.39 9.96
N LEU A 2 4.29 -4.34 9.37
CA LEU A 2 4.80 -2.98 9.41
C LEU A 2 3.66 -2.08 9.89
N SER A 3 3.90 -1.33 10.95
CA SER A 3 2.89 -0.44 11.50
C SER A 3 3.48 0.88 12.00
N SER A 4 2.66 1.92 12.02
CA SER A 4 2.98 3.23 12.61
C SER A 4 4.33 3.78 12.13
N SER A 5 4.59 3.66 10.84
CA SER A 5 5.87 3.98 10.23
C SER A 5 5.72 4.94 9.06
N THR A 6 6.72 5.80 8.88
CA THR A 6 6.85 6.66 7.70
C THR A 6 8.01 6.20 6.85
N LEU A 7 7.72 5.82 5.61
CA LEU A 7 8.69 5.47 4.59
C LEU A 7 8.63 6.54 3.49
N TYR A 8 9.77 7.11 3.15
CA TYR A 8 9.80 8.20 2.19
C TYR A 8 11.05 8.18 1.29
N ASN A 9 10.86 8.66 0.07
CA ASN A 9 11.92 8.80 -0.93
C ASN A 9 12.70 7.50 -1.20
N LEU A 10 11.99 6.38 -1.22
CA LEU A 10 12.58 5.12 -1.63
C LEU A 10 12.49 5.00 -3.14
N SER A 11 13.64 4.92 -3.80
CA SER A 11 13.70 4.71 -5.24
C SER A 11 14.14 3.30 -5.57
N GLU A 12 13.62 2.80 -6.66
CA GLU A 12 13.88 1.47 -7.14
C GLU A 12 14.27 1.48 -8.62
N ALA A 13 15.06 0.51 -9.04
CA ALA A 13 15.38 0.29 -10.44
C ALA A 13 14.13 -0.12 -11.24
N SER A 14 14.17 0.03 -12.56
CA SER A 14 13.10 -0.40 -13.46
C SER A 14 12.65 -1.85 -13.20
N ASN A 15 11.37 -2.12 -13.31
CA ASN A 15 10.70 -3.38 -12.94
C ASN A 15 10.61 -3.67 -11.44
N GLY A 16 10.75 -2.65 -10.61
CA GLY A 16 10.69 -2.80 -9.18
C GLY A 16 9.28 -2.87 -8.60
N ARG A 17 9.18 -3.55 -7.49
CA ARG A 17 8.02 -3.61 -6.60
C ARG A 17 8.43 -3.10 -5.24
N PHE A 18 7.50 -2.51 -4.51
CA PHE A 18 7.82 -2.09 -3.14
C PHE A 18 8.18 -3.29 -2.25
N MET A 19 7.39 -4.36 -2.34
CA MET A 19 7.67 -5.60 -1.63
C MET A 19 7.32 -6.82 -2.49
N ARG A 20 8.21 -7.78 -2.52
CA ARG A 20 7.97 -9.05 -3.17
C ARG A 20 8.16 -10.20 -2.19
N VAL A 21 7.13 -11.00 -2.02
CA VAL A 21 7.23 -12.31 -1.39
C VAL A 21 7.29 -13.35 -2.51
N ALA A 22 8.45 -13.94 -2.72
CA ALA A 22 8.64 -14.99 -3.69
C ALA A 22 8.77 -16.33 -2.97
N GLY A 23 7.82 -17.20 -3.18
CA GLY A 23 7.97 -18.61 -2.80
C GLY A 23 8.85 -19.32 -3.84
N GLY A 24 9.88 -20.00 -3.39
CA GLY A 24 10.60 -20.96 -4.21
C GLY A 24 9.71 -22.14 -4.63
N LYS A 25 10.24 -23.11 -5.34
CA LYS A 25 9.56 -24.34 -5.74
C LYS A 25 9.19 -25.28 -4.56
N GLY A 26 8.90 -24.71 -3.39
CA GLY A 26 8.68 -25.42 -2.15
C GLY A 26 7.27 -26.02 -1.99
N ALA A 27 6.65 -26.46 -3.09
CA ALA A 27 5.38 -27.20 -2.98
C ALA A 27 5.48 -28.46 -2.08
N ASP A 28 6.70 -28.90 -1.82
CA ASP A 28 6.96 -30.14 -1.11
C ASP A 28 7.41 -29.94 0.34
N VAL A 29 7.56 -28.71 0.82
CA VAL A 29 8.11 -28.45 2.18
C VAL A 29 7.08 -27.94 3.20
N GLY A 30 5.78 -28.04 2.92
CA GLY A 30 4.73 -27.76 3.92
C GLY A 30 4.78 -26.35 4.51
N TRP A 31 5.03 -25.35 3.69
CA TRP A 31 5.10 -23.96 4.16
C TRP A 31 3.72 -23.47 4.62
N ALA A 32 3.70 -22.83 5.76
CA ALA A 32 2.50 -22.24 6.32
C ALA A 32 2.01 -21.05 5.47
N ASP A 33 0.73 -20.71 5.58
CA ASP A 33 0.15 -19.50 5.04
C ASP A 33 0.91 -18.27 5.56
N CYS A 34 1.12 -17.29 4.69
CA CYS A 34 1.81 -16.06 5.05
C CYS A 34 0.85 -14.88 5.03
N SER A 35 0.91 -14.03 6.05
CA SER A 35 0.20 -12.76 6.06
C SER A 35 1.17 -11.57 6.04
N MET A 36 0.83 -10.57 5.23
CA MET A 36 1.49 -9.27 5.21
C MET A 36 0.53 -8.23 5.76
N ASN A 37 0.90 -7.62 6.87
CA ASN A 37 0.05 -6.63 7.55
C ASN A 37 0.74 -5.27 7.56
N PHE A 38 0.04 -4.27 7.00
CA PHE A 38 0.49 -2.88 6.94
C PHE A 38 -0.60 -1.99 7.53
N THR A 39 -0.33 -1.39 8.67
CA THR A 39 -1.34 -0.62 9.40
C THR A 39 -0.79 0.74 9.81
N SER A 40 -1.53 1.79 9.50
CA SER A 40 -1.22 3.17 9.94
C SER A 40 0.18 3.61 9.50
N ASN A 41 0.54 3.39 8.24
CA ASN A 41 1.81 3.83 7.69
C ASN A 41 1.62 4.98 6.71
N THR A 42 2.64 5.81 6.59
CA THR A 42 2.76 6.82 5.55
C THR A 42 3.83 6.39 4.54
N PHE A 43 3.40 6.17 3.30
CA PHE A 43 4.27 5.90 2.15
C PHE A 43 4.31 7.15 1.28
N TYR A 44 5.45 7.82 1.25
CA TYR A 44 5.63 9.06 0.50
C TYR A 44 6.74 8.90 -0.53
N ASN A 45 6.40 9.14 -1.80
CA ASN A 45 7.36 9.08 -2.92
C ASN A 45 8.13 7.74 -2.96
N ILE A 46 7.38 6.65 -2.91
CA ILE A 46 7.95 5.31 -3.06
C ILE A 46 7.95 4.96 -4.54
N SER A 47 9.11 4.93 -5.16
CA SER A 47 9.22 4.60 -6.58
C SER A 47 9.14 3.10 -6.81
N CYS A 48 8.10 2.68 -7.49
CA CYS A 48 8.00 1.35 -8.09
C CYS A 48 7.22 1.47 -9.40
N ASP A 49 7.52 0.64 -10.37
CA ASP A 49 6.90 0.66 -11.70
C ASP A 49 5.97 -0.53 -11.95
N GLN A 50 5.82 -1.39 -10.96
CA GLN A 50 4.91 -2.52 -10.97
C GLN A 50 4.01 -2.53 -9.72
N GLU A 51 3.36 -3.64 -9.42
CA GLU A 51 2.50 -3.77 -8.25
C GLU A 51 3.27 -3.47 -6.96
N ALA A 52 2.66 -2.74 -6.05
CA ALA A 52 3.28 -2.40 -4.78
C ALA A 52 3.70 -3.65 -3.99
N PHE A 53 2.79 -4.59 -3.89
CA PHE A 53 3.02 -5.86 -3.22
C PHE A 53 2.85 -7.01 -4.22
N ASN A 54 3.88 -7.79 -4.40
CA ASN A 54 3.81 -8.97 -5.25
C ASN A 54 3.97 -10.23 -4.41
N SER A 55 2.93 -11.03 -4.38
CA SER A 55 3.00 -12.38 -3.83
C SER A 55 2.93 -13.38 -4.97
N ASN A 56 4.06 -13.66 -5.57
CA ASN A 56 4.15 -14.66 -6.62
C ASN A 56 4.51 -16.01 -6.00
N VAL A 57 3.59 -16.57 -5.25
CA VAL A 57 3.76 -17.90 -4.68
C VAL A 57 3.17 -18.94 -5.61
N TRP A 58 4.02 -19.84 -6.02
CA TRP A 58 3.64 -20.97 -6.87
C TRP A 58 2.80 -21.97 -6.08
N ASN A 59 1.54 -22.05 -6.44
CA ASN A 59 0.65 -23.19 -6.40
C ASN A 59 -0.03 -23.65 -5.10
N ARG A 60 0.26 -23.26 -3.87
CA ARG A 60 -0.48 -23.85 -2.73
C ARG A 60 -0.56 -23.02 -1.44
N GLN A 61 -0.04 -21.82 -1.41
CA GLN A 61 -0.09 -21.03 -0.20
C GLN A 61 -1.14 -19.93 -0.33
N LYS A 62 -1.97 -19.81 0.67
CA LYS A 62 -2.87 -18.68 0.81
C LYS A 62 -2.08 -17.54 1.45
N ASN A 63 -1.71 -16.56 0.64
CA ASN A 63 -1.15 -15.33 1.18
C ASN A 63 -2.27 -14.33 1.41
N THR A 64 -2.21 -13.67 2.55
CA THR A 64 -3.13 -12.59 2.89
C THR A 64 -2.36 -11.27 2.92
N VAL A 65 -2.91 -10.23 2.32
CA VAL A 65 -2.39 -8.86 2.44
C VAL A 65 -3.47 -8.01 3.11
N ASN A 66 -3.11 -7.43 4.24
CA ASN A 66 -3.99 -6.54 5.00
C ASN A 66 -3.40 -5.13 4.99
N LEU A 67 -4.16 -4.18 4.45
CA LEU A 67 -3.80 -2.77 4.35
C LEU A 67 -4.85 -1.95 5.07
N SER A 68 -4.52 -1.35 6.18
CA SER A 68 -5.47 -0.56 6.96
C SER A 68 -4.86 0.78 7.37
N LYS A 69 -5.63 1.85 7.14
CA LYS A 69 -5.27 3.19 7.58
C LYS A 69 -3.90 3.66 7.09
N ASN A 70 -3.52 3.35 5.87
CA ASN A 70 -2.28 3.84 5.30
C ASN A 70 -2.52 5.08 4.43
N ILE A 71 -1.50 5.93 4.32
CA ILE A 71 -1.41 6.96 3.29
C ILE A 71 -0.41 6.52 2.23
N PHE A 72 -0.83 6.59 0.97
CA PHE A 72 0.01 6.37 -0.21
C PHE A 72 0.06 7.66 -1.03
N TYR A 73 1.17 8.39 -0.92
CA TYR A 73 1.38 9.69 -1.56
C TYR A 73 2.45 9.61 -2.62
N ASP A 74 2.14 9.99 -3.84
CA ASP A 74 3.04 9.96 -5.01
C ASP A 74 3.85 8.66 -5.13
N SER A 75 3.18 7.54 -4.85
CA SER A 75 3.85 6.26 -4.75
C SER A 75 3.43 5.31 -5.88
N CYS A 76 4.37 4.48 -6.32
CA CYS A 76 4.17 3.40 -7.31
C CYS A 76 3.38 3.83 -8.55
N LYS A 77 3.71 5.00 -9.12
CA LYS A 77 3.03 5.59 -10.30
C LYS A 77 1.50 5.66 -10.18
N GLY A 78 0.98 5.83 -8.98
CA GLY A 78 -0.46 5.81 -8.71
C GLY A 78 -1.08 4.42 -8.69
N GLU A 79 -0.30 3.37 -8.87
CA GLU A 79 -0.81 2.00 -8.95
C GLU A 79 -1.05 1.34 -7.59
N PHE A 80 -0.77 2.00 -6.47
CA PHE A 80 -1.06 1.43 -5.15
C PHE A 80 -2.54 1.07 -4.98
N ASN A 81 -3.44 1.91 -5.50
CA ASN A 81 -4.85 1.55 -5.49
C ASN A 81 -5.20 0.49 -6.54
N ARG A 82 -4.60 0.59 -7.72
CA ARG A 82 -4.93 -0.24 -8.86
C ARG A 82 -4.33 -1.64 -8.77
N ARG A 83 -3.08 -1.73 -8.26
CA ARG A 83 -2.30 -2.97 -8.22
C ARG A 83 -1.65 -3.18 -6.86
N ILE A 84 -2.48 -3.17 -5.82
CA ILE A 84 -1.98 -3.40 -4.46
C ILE A 84 -1.33 -4.77 -4.37
N VAL A 85 -1.98 -5.79 -4.90
CA VAL A 85 -1.48 -7.16 -4.88
C VAL A 85 -1.40 -7.69 -6.30
N GLY A 86 -0.19 -7.79 -6.82
CA GLY A 86 0.07 -8.51 -8.06
C GLY A 86 0.20 -10.00 -7.78
N GLY A 87 -0.32 -10.81 -8.66
CA GLY A 87 -0.20 -12.25 -8.55
C GLY A 87 -1.53 -12.97 -8.72
N ARG A 88 -1.58 -14.18 -8.25
CA ARG A 88 -2.68 -15.10 -8.55
C ARG A 88 -3.94 -14.80 -7.76
N THR A 89 -5.04 -15.30 -8.29
CA THR A 89 -6.43 -15.14 -7.80
C THR A 89 -6.68 -15.67 -6.38
N ASP A 90 -5.71 -16.37 -5.81
CA ASP A 90 -5.88 -17.08 -4.52
C ASP A 90 -5.44 -16.25 -3.31
N ASN A 91 -4.91 -15.04 -3.53
CA ASN A 91 -4.49 -14.18 -2.45
C ASN A 91 -5.67 -13.38 -1.89
N ALA A 92 -5.99 -13.62 -0.64
CA ALA A 92 -6.96 -12.79 0.07
C ALA A 92 -6.34 -11.44 0.41
N LYS A 93 -7.12 -10.38 0.26
CA LYS A 93 -6.73 -9.04 0.70
C LYS A 93 -7.86 -8.39 1.46
N THR A 94 -7.49 -7.65 2.49
CA THR A 94 -8.39 -6.80 3.25
C THR A 94 -7.83 -5.40 3.24
N CYS A 95 -8.65 -4.44 2.80
CA CYS A 95 -8.28 -3.03 2.76
C CYS A 95 -9.31 -2.22 3.56
N ASP A 96 -8.83 -1.25 4.33
CA ASP A 96 -9.70 -0.40 5.13
C ASP A 96 -9.08 0.98 5.37
N ASN A 97 -9.85 2.03 5.13
CA ASN A 97 -9.48 3.42 5.41
C ASN A 97 -8.09 3.84 4.86
N ASN A 98 -7.73 3.38 3.68
CA ASN A 98 -6.50 3.82 3.02
C ASN A 98 -6.73 5.09 2.19
N CYS A 99 -5.79 6.02 2.29
CA CYS A 99 -5.76 7.26 1.52
C CYS A 99 -4.79 7.14 0.34
N TYR A 100 -5.25 7.48 -0.86
CA TYR A 100 -4.46 7.43 -2.09
C TYR A 100 -4.40 8.80 -2.76
N TRP A 101 -3.21 9.42 -2.82
CA TRP A 101 -2.98 10.67 -3.51
C TRP A 101 -1.81 10.57 -4.49
N TYR A 102 -1.99 11.03 -5.72
CA TYR A 102 -0.98 10.91 -6.74
C TYR A 102 -0.96 12.09 -7.70
N LYS A 103 0.21 12.72 -7.85
CA LYS A 103 0.46 13.84 -8.78
C LYS A 103 -0.59 14.95 -8.73
N GLY A 104 -0.93 15.41 -7.53
CA GLY A 104 -1.88 16.49 -7.33
C GLY A 104 -3.34 16.12 -7.60
N GLY A 105 -3.69 14.84 -7.57
CA GLY A 105 -5.04 14.36 -7.74
C GLY A 105 -5.34 13.10 -6.92
N SER A 106 -6.61 12.71 -6.85
CA SER A 106 -6.98 11.45 -6.21
C SER A 106 -6.26 10.29 -6.91
N GLY A 107 -5.49 9.52 -6.14
CA GLY A 107 -4.90 8.28 -6.58
C GLY A 107 -5.88 7.11 -6.61
N LEU A 108 -7.15 7.36 -6.25
CA LEU A 108 -8.19 6.36 -6.23
C LEU A 108 -8.79 6.18 -7.63
N GLU A 109 -8.51 5.05 -8.25
CA GLU A 109 -9.16 4.69 -9.51
C GLU A 109 -10.55 4.09 -9.25
N LYS A 110 -11.55 4.59 -10.00
CA LYS A 110 -12.92 4.11 -9.89
C LYS A 110 -13.11 2.66 -10.35
N GLU A 111 -12.20 2.16 -11.16
CA GLU A 111 -12.23 0.81 -11.71
C GLU A 111 -10.92 0.07 -11.40
N ALA A 112 -10.83 -0.49 -10.22
CA ALA A 112 -9.75 -1.41 -9.90
C ALA A 112 -9.90 -2.67 -10.75
N ASN A 113 -8.94 -2.92 -11.63
CA ASN A 113 -8.96 -4.08 -12.52
C ASN A 113 -8.94 -5.40 -11.72
N GLY A 114 -9.95 -6.22 -11.91
CA GLY A 114 -10.00 -7.58 -11.39
C GLY A 114 -9.80 -7.66 -9.87
N ASN A 115 -8.89 -8.51 -9.43
CA ASN A 115 -8.59 -8.75 -8.01
C ASN A 115 -7.44 -7.89 -7.45
N TYR A 116 -6.93 -6.94 -8.22
CA TYR A 116 -5.68 -6.26 -7.90
C TYR A 116 -5.80 -5.00 -7.04
N GLY A 117 -6.92 -4.28 -7.07
CA GLY A 117 -7.07 -2.97 -6.42
C GLY A 117 -7.63 -3.01 -5.00
N ASP A 118 -7.62 -1.85 -4.33
CA ASP A 118 -8.41 -1.61 -3.13
C ASP A 118 -9.88 -1.39 -3.52
N LYS A 119 -10.73 -2.32 -3.14
CA LYS A 119 -12.17 -2.28 -3.41
C LYS A 119 -13.00 -1.99 -2.17
N SER A 120 -12.35 -1.59 -1.08
CA SER A 120 -13.07 -1.20 0.12
C SER A 120 -13.89 0.06 -0.14
N THR A 121 -15.05 0.15 0.47
CA THR A 121 -15.89 1.35 0.42
C THR A 121 -15.33 2.49 1.27
N SER A 122 -14.33 2.20 2.10
CA SER A 122 -13.64 3.14 2.96
C SER A 122 -12.35 3.71 2.36
N ALA A 123 -11.96 3.28 1.14
CA ALA A 123 -10.85 3.90 0.42
C ALA A 123 -11.22 5.30 -0.07
N TYR A 124 -10.29 6.24 0.04
CA TYR A 124 -10.52 7.62 -0.36
C TYR A 124 -9.26 8.26 -0.95
N GLY A 125 -9.43 9.38 -1.65
CA GLY A 125 -8.35 10.04 -2.36
C GLY A 125 -8.37 11.56 -2.17
N VAL A 126 -7.72 12.03 -1.10
CA VAL A 126 -7.55 13.46 -0.78
C VAL A 126 -6.09 13.78 -0.50
N ASP A 127 -5.68 15.03 -0.72
CA ASP A 127 -4.34 15.48 -0.35
C ASP A 127 -4.22 15.50 1.18
N PRO A 128 -3.30 14.75 1.80
CA PRO A 128 -3.06 14.84 3.23
C PRO A 128 -2.61 16.22 3.71
N GLY A 129 -2.13 17.07 2.79
CA GLY A 129 -1.65 18.40 3.10
C GLY A 129 -0.45 18.37 4.06
N PHE A 130 0.53 17.54 3.80
CA PHE A 130 1.73 17.43 4.64
C PHE A 130 2.40 18.78 4.85
N LYS A 131 2.85 19.04 6.06
CA LYS A 131 3.36 20.35 6.46
C LYS A 131 4.67 20.73 5.78
N ASP A 132 5.66 19.88 5.83
CA ASP A 132 6.98 20.08 5.20
C ASP A 132 7.69 18.74 4.94
N PRO A 133 7.19 17.94 4.00
CA PRO A 133 7.71 16.61 3.76
C PRO A 133 9.13 16.60 3.19
N ALA A 134 9.56 17.72 2.59
CA ALA A 134 10.94 17.86 2.09
C ALA A 134 11.96 17.85 3.24
N ASN A 135 11.57 18.35 4.41
CA ASN A 135 12.38 18.37 5.62
C ASN A 135 11.97 17.29 6.64
N GLY A 136 11.16 16.32 6.22
CA GLY A 136 10.76 15.18 7.07
C GLY A 136 9.60 15.46 8.03
N ASP A 137 8.89 16.59 7.88
CA ASP A 137 7.67 16.89 8.65
C ASP A 137 6.43 16.45 7.87
N PHE A 138 5.96 15.26 8.17
CA PHE A 138 4.77 14.66 7.57
C PHE A 138 3.48 14.96 8.35
N THR A 139 3.45 16.00 9.18
CA THR A 139 2.24 16.40 9.89
C THR A 139 1.09 16.62 8.91
N VAL A 140 0.01 15.87 9.10
CA VAL A 140 -1.19 15.90 8.27
C VAL A 140 -2.04 17.12 8.63
N ARG A 141 -2.53 17.86 7.63
CA ARG A 141 -3.40 19.04 7.82
C ARG A 141 -4.84 18.79 7.37
N HIS A 142 -5.08 17.75 6.59
CA HIS A 142 -6.42 17.47 6.06
C HIS A 142 -7.29 16.75 7.11
N SER A 143 -8.40 17.37 7.48
CA SER A 143 -9.27 16.87 8.55
C SER A 143 -9.88 15.49 8.29
N GLU A 144 -10.19 15.19 7.03
CA GLU A 144 -10.72 13.85 6.65
C GLU A 144 -9.68 12.77 6.91
N VAL A 145 -8.40 12.99 6.55
CA VAL A 145 -7.32 12.03 6.80
C VAL A 145 -7.11 11.81 8.30
N ILE A 146 -7.17 12.90 9.08
CA ILE A 146 -7.07 12.83 10.54
C ILE A 146 -8.25 12.03 11.13
N SER A 147 -9.48 12.30 10.66
CA SER A 147 -10.69 11.63 11.17
C SER A 147 -10.71 10.13 10.87
N HIS A 148 -10.18 9.72 9.73
CA HIS A 148 -10.01 8.31 9.37
C HIS A 148 -8.84 7.64 10.13
N GLY A 149 -7.97 8.41 10.75
CA GLY A 149 -6.78 7.90 11.41
C GLY A 149 -5.78 7.26 10.44
N SER A 150 -5.74 7.76 9.19
CA SER A 150 -4.88 7.20 8.16
C SER A 150 -3.49 7.82 8.21
N GLY A 151 -2.47 6.98 8.09
CA GLY A 151 -1.06 7.36 8.17
C GLY A 151 -0.43 7.07 9.52
N ASP A 152 0.84 7.40 9.61
CA ASP A 152 1.62 7.24 10.84
C ASP A 152 1.05 8.15 11.96
N PRO A 153 0.63 7.58 13.11
CA PRO A 153 -0.03 8.33 14.17
C PRO A 153 0.80 9.50 14.74
N ARG A 154 2.12 9.47 14.59
CA ARG A 154 2.98 10.58 15.02
C ARG A 154 2.65 11.89 14.32
N TRP A 155 2.05 11.82 13.13
CA TRP A 155 1.75 12.97 12.27
C TRP A 155 0.28 13.38 12.25
N LEU A 156 -0.59 12.63 12.91
CA LEU A 156 -2.02 12.93 13.03
C LEU A 156 -2.28 13.80 14.28
N LYS A 157 -2.09 15.10 14.15
CA LYS A 157 -2.20 16.04 15.30
C LYS A 157 -3.23 17.11 15.03
#